data_460c2ec62f7548fb670aac7df96ed56d
#
_entry.id   460c2ec62f7548fb670aac7df96ed56d
#
_cell.length_a   1.000
_cell.length_b   1.000
_cell.length_c   1.000
_cell.angle_alpha   90.00
_cell.angle_beta   90.00
_cell.angle_gamma   90.00
#
_symmetry.space_group_name_H-M   'P 1'
#
loop_
_entity.id
_entity.type
_entity.pdbx_description
1 polymer ?
#
loop_
_entity_poly.entity_id
_entity_poly.type
_entity_poly.pdbx_seq_one_letter_code
_entity_poly.pdbx_strand_id
1 'polypeptide(L)'
;MKIIFLKREVKYIMNIKKTIIGNIPLLIWGEKKKKVYIAIHGNMSNKEDNVIKIFANIITKKDYQLISFDLPEHGERKDDTEYLCKAQNCVNDLNKVMNYAKRNYEEICIWACSMGAYFALLSYADEDIKKSIFLSPVVDMKVIIDNMMRWSNISEKELEEKKEIVTEFGQTLYFDYYSYVINHPIIKWNKNTSILYGSDDNMQEESIINNFSNKFNCDLTIYKGGEHFFHTKEQLAFYKEWLENIV
;
A
#
# COMPACT_ATOMS: atom_id res chain seq x y z
N MET A 1 -52.09 20.24 -3.47
CA MET A 1 -51.49 18.92 -3.81
C MET A 1 -49.97 19.14 -3.92
N LYS A 2 -49.22 18.78 -2.85
CA LYS A 2 -47.75 18.91 -2.84
C LYS A 2 -47.17 17.63 -3.46
N ILE A 3 -46.52 17.74 -4.62
CA ILE A 3 -45.78 16.65 -5.25
C ILE A 3 -44.42 16.59 -4.58
N ILE A 4 -44.17 15.52 -3.79
CA ILE A 4 -42.89 15.22 -3.20
C ILE A 4 -42.10 14.45 -4.27
N PHE A 5 -41.10 15.11 -4.87
CA PHE A 5 -40.10 14.41 -5.68
C PHE A 5 -39.14 13.68 -4.77
N LEU A 6 -39.34 12.39 -4.60
CA LEU A 6 -38.30 11.49 -4.05
C LEU A 6 -37.18 11.41 -5.09
N LYS A 7 -36.04 12.05 -4.81
CA LYS A 7 -34.80 11.76 -5.54
C LYS A 7 -34.49 10.28 -5.37
N ARG A 8 -34.67 9.48 -6.40
CA ARG A 8 -34.12 8.12 -6.48
C ARG A 8 -32.59 8.29 -6.42
N GLU A 9 -31.97 7.86 -5.35
CA GLU A 9 -30.53 7.61 -5.33
C GLU A 9 -30.27 6.54 -6.40
N VAL A 10 -29.64 6.92 -7.49
CA VAL A 10 -29.12 5.96 -8.48
C VAL A 10 -27.98 5.24 -7.77
N LYS A 11 -28.24 4.00 -7.35
CA LYS A 11 -27.24 3.13 -6.75
C LYS A 11 -26.17 2.87 -7.81
N TYR A 12 -25.04 3.57 -7.69
CA TYR A 12 -23.91 3.38 -8.59
C TYR A 12 -23.35 1.98 -8.35
N ILE A 13 -23.56 1.06 -9.34
CA ILE A 13 -22.97 -0.27 -9.33
C ILE A 13 -21.61 -0.16 -10.01
N MET A 14 -20.54 -0.25 -9.22
CA MET A 14 -19.18 -0.22 -9.75
C MET A 14 -18.88 -1.52 -10.50
N ASN A 15 -18.41 -1.41 -11.72
CA ASN A 15 -17.94 -2.56 -12.49
C ASN A 15 -16.60 -3.03 -11.88
N ILE A 16 -16.48 -4.34 -11.65
CA ILE A 16 -15.26 -4.97 -11.13
C ILE A 16 -14.94 -6.19 -11.98
N LYS A 17 -13.77 -6.17 -12.62
CA LYS A 17 -13.27 -7.28 -13.43
C LYS A 17 -12.17 -8.01 -12.69
N LYS A 18 -12.34 -9.30 -12.43
CA LYS A 18 -11.27 -10.19 -11.97
C LYS A 18 -10.37 -10.58 -13.11
N THR A 19 -9.06 -10.59 -12.89
CA THR A 19 -8.07 -11.07 -13.87
C THR A 19 -6.80 -11.54 -13.15
N ILE A 20 -5.86 -12.13 -13.90
CA ILE A 20 -4.60 -12.69 -13.36
C ILE A 20 -3.46 -12.22 -14.26
N ILE A 21 -2.35 -11.78 -13.66
CA ILE A 21 -1.08 -11.50 -14.36
C ILE A 21 -0.04 -12.50 -13.87
N GLY A 22 0.31 -13.49 -14.70
CA GLY A 22 1.10 -14.63 -14.23
C GLY A 22 0.35 -15.39 -13.14
N ASN A 23 0.87 -15.36 -11.92
CA ASN A 23 0.23 -15.94 -10.72
C ASN A 23 -0.36 -14.88 -9.78
N ILE A 24 -0.46 -13.62 -10.20
CA ILE A 24 -0.94 -12.52 -9.37
C ILE A 24 -2.43 -12.30 -9.63
N PRO A 25 -3.33 -12.62 -8.68
CA PRO A 25 -4.75 -12.31 -8.80
C PRO A 25 -4.98 -10.82 -8.57
N LEU A 26 -5.73 -10.18 -9.46
CA LEU A 26 -6.03 -8.76 -9.38
C LEU A 26 -7.47 -8.43 -9.75
N LEU A 27 -7.90 -7.26 -9.31
CA LEU A 27 -9.16 -6.63 -9.65
C LEU A 27 -8.91 -5.34 -10.43
N ILE A 28 -9.71 -5.13 -11.47
CA ILE A 28 -9.80 -3.86 -12.18
C ILE A 28 -11.17 -3.27 -11.85
N TRP A 29 -11.17 -2.11 -11.18
CA TRP A 29 -12.35 -1.42 -10.71
C TRP A 29 -12.72 -0.26 -11.63
N GLY A 30 -14.00 -0.10 -11.90
CA GLY A 30 -14.53 0.96 -12.74
C GLY A 30 -14.56 0.63 -14.23
N GLU A 31 -15.20 1.51 -15.01
CA GLU A 31 -15.24 1.41 -16.47
C GLU A 31 -13.85 1.69 -17.08
N LYS A 32 -13.64 1.19 -18.32
CA LYS A 32 -12.35 1.36 -19.01
C LYS A 32 -12.00 2.83 -19.18
N LYS A 33 -10.82 3.21 -18.68
CA LYS A 33 -10.23 4.55 -18.73
C LYS A 33 -8.80 4.48 -19.24
N LYS A 34 -8.24 5.65 -19.60
CA LYS A 34 -6.83 5.79 -19.99
C LYS A 34 -5.88 5.99 -18.81
N LYS A 35 -6.45 6.34 -17.65
CA LYS A 35 -5.73 6.63 -16.41
C LYS A 35 -6.00 5.57 -15.37
N VAL A 36 -4.99 5.23 -14.59
CA VAL A 36 -5.09 4.17 -13.58
C VAL A 36 -4.35 4.51 -12.30
N TYR A 37 -4.95 4.12 -11.17
CA TYR A 37 -4.22 3.92 -9.93
C TYR A 37 -3.88 2.44 -9.74
N ILE A 38 -2.66 2.15 -9.34
CA ILE A 38 -2.27 0.83 -8.82
C ILE A 38 -2.34 0.90 -7.30
N ALA A 39 -3.19 0.07 -6.69
CA ALA A 39 -3.36 -0.02 -5.25
C ALA A 39 -2.60 -1.21 -4.68
N ILE A 40 -1.72 -0.94 -3.70
CA ILE A 40 -0.89 -1.92 -3.02
C ILE A 40 -1.27 -1.93 -1.55
N HIS A 41 -1.83 -3.05 -1.08
CA HIS A 41 -2.28 -3.22 0.30
C HIS A 41 -1.12 -3.45 1.28
N GLY A 42 -1.40 -3.37 2.59
CA GLY A 42 -0.45 -3.64 3.67
C GLY A 42 -0.43 -5.10 4.13
N ASN A 43 0.29 -5.35 5.23
CA ASN A 43 0.32 -6.66 5.87
C ASN A 43 -1.06 -7.04 6.41
N MET A 44 -1.37 -8.33 6.46
CA MET A 44 -2.64 -8.89 6.94
C MET A 44 -3.90 -8.37 6.19
N SER A 45 -3.72 -7.84 4.98
CA SER A 45 -4.76 -7.24 4.15
C SER A 45 -4.90 -7.99 2.81
N ASN A 46 -5.63 -7.43 1.86
CA ASN A 46 -5.83 -8.00 0.52
C ASN A 46 -6.31 -6.92 -0.46
N LYS A 47 -6.42 -7.29 -1.75
CA LYS A 47 -6.86 -6.41 -2.84
C LYS A 47 -8.29 -5.85 -2.69
N GLU A 48 -9.08 -6.37 -1.75
CA GLU A 48 -10.46 -5.95 -1.48
C GLU A 48 -10.62 -5.28 -0.10
N ASP A 49 -9.52 -4.86 0.53
CA ASP A 49 -9.56 -4.17 1.82
C ASP A 49 -10.49 -2.95 1.78
N ASN A 50 -11.06 -2.63 2.94
CA ASN A 50 -12.06 -1.57 3.06
C ASN A 50 -11.51 -0.19 2.63
N VAL A 51 -10.26 0.13 2.96
CA VAL A 51 -9.62 1.37 2.53
C VAL A 51 -9.42 1.42 1.02
N ILE A 52 -9.14 0.28 0.36
CA ILE A 52 -9.08 0.17 -1.10
C ILE A 52 -10.46 0.35 -1.72
N LYS A 53 -11.51 -0.26 -1.13
CA LYS A 53 -12.90 -0.08 -1.60
C LYS A 53 -13.37 1.37 -1.51
N ILE A 54 -13.04 2.07 -0.42
CA ILE A 54 -13.32 3.50 -0.26
C ILE A 54 -12.62 4.29 -1.38
N PHE A 55 -11.32 4.04 -1.59
CA PHE A 55 -10.55 4.70 -2.62
C PHE A 55 -11.12 4.42 -4.02
N ALA A 56 -11.41 3.15 -4.34
CA ALA A 56 -12.03 2.75 -5.60
C ALA A 56 -13.35 3.51 -5.88
N ASN A 57 -14.21 3.63 -4.85
CA ASN A 57 -15.49 4.35 -4.97
C ASN A 57 -15.32 5.85 -5.27
N ILE A 58 -14.20 6.44 -4.89
CA ILE A 58 -13.91 7.86 -5.15
C ILE A 58 -13.35 8.01 -6.57
N ILE A 59 -12.27 7.30 -6.89
CA ILE A 59 -11.52 7.57 -8.13
C ILE A 59 -12.21 7.05 -9.39
N THR A 60 -13.03 6.00 -9.30
CA THR A 60 -13.79 5.49 -10.46
C THR A 60 -14.93 6.41 -10.91
N LYS A 61 -15.33 7.36 -10.05
CA LYS A 61 -16.25 8.45 -10.41
C LYS A 61 -15.54 9.63 -11.09
N LYS A 62 -14.21 9.64 -11.01
CA LYS A 62 -13.33 10.57 -11.73
C LYS A 62 -12.85 9.87 -13.00
N ASP A 63 -11.82 10.31 -13.63
CA ASP A 63 -11.38 9.73 -14.91
C ASP A 63 -10.34 8.60 -14.77
N TYR A 64 -10.46 7.76 -13.73
CA TYR A 64 -9.51 6.68 -13.42
C TYR A 64 -10.18 5.31 -13.32
N GLN A 65 -9.39 4.26 -13.63
CA GLN A 65 -9.59 2.92 -13.10
C GLN A 65 -8.71 2.68 -11.87
N LEU A 66 -9.02 1.65 -11.08
CA LEU A 66 -8.12 1.14 -10.06
C LEU A 66 -7.74 -0.30 -10.41
N ILE A 67 -6.46 -0.62 -10.28
CA ILE A 67 -5.95 -1.99 -10.21
C ILE A 67 -5.57 -2.26 -8.77
N SER A 68 -6.13 -3.30 -8.15
CA SER A 68 -5.66 -3.82 -6.86
C SER A 68 -5.32 -5.29 -7.01
N PHE A 69 -4.31 -5.77 -6.30
CA PHE A 69 -3.82 -7.14 -6.40
C PHE A 69 -3.36 -7.68 -5.05
N ASP A 70 -3.31 -9.01 -4.92
CA ASP A 70 -2.83 -9.65 -3.69
C ASP A 70 -1.31 -9.81 -3.74
N LEU A 71 -0.65 -9.33 -2.69
CA LEU A 71 0.76 -9.62 -2.43
C LEU A 71 0.96 -11.12 -2.12
N PRO A 72 2.19 -11.66 -2.22
CA PRO A 72 2.48 -13.02 -1.77
C PRO A 72 1.99 -13.27 -0.34
N GLU A 73 1.51 -14.46 -0.03
CA GLU A 73 0.93 -14.86 1.26
C GLU A 73 -0.31 -14.07 1.73
N HIS A 74 -0.95 -13.30 0.82
CA HIS A 74 -2.14 -12.51 1.16
C HIS A 74 -3.32 -12.80 0.22
N GLY A 75 -4.53 -12.56 0.72
CA GLY A 75 -5.76 -12.70 -0.07
C GLY A 75 -5.94 -14.08 -0.70
N GLU A 76 -6.07 -14.17 -2.02
CA GLU A 76 -6.18 -15.44 -2.75
C GLU A 76 -4.85 -16.22 -2.81
N ARG A 77 -3.73 -15.62 -2.34
CA ARG A 77 -2.39 -16.22 -2.28
C ARG A 77 -1.96 -16.57 -0.87
N LYS A 78 -2.85 -16.58 0.10
CA LYS A 78 -2.56 -16.80 1.53
C LYS A 78 -1.92 -18.17 1.84
N ASP A 79 -2.15 -19.15 0.97
CA ASP A 79 -1.62 -20.52 1.12
C ASP A 79 -0.36 -20.76 0.25
N ASP A 80 0.23 -19.69 -0.33
CA ASP A 80 1.46 -19.78 -1.12
C ASP A 80 2.67 -19.92 -0.17
N THR A 81 3.22 -21.14 -0.08
CA THR A 81 4.33 -21.47 0.82
C THR A 81 5.70 -21.38 0.17
N GLU A 82 5.76 -21.30 -1.17
CA GLU A 82 7.03 -21.28 -1.92
C GLU A 82 7.45 -19.87 -2.34
N TYR A 83 6.48 -18.95 -2.42
CA TYR A 83 6.71 -17.57 -2.85
C TYR A 83 6.28 -16.58 -1.77
N LEU A 84 7.12 -16.44 -0.74
CA LEU A 84 6.85 -15.70 0.48
C LEU A 84 6.78 -14.18 0.25
N CYS A 85 6.11 -13.47 1.16
CA CYS A 85 5.98 -12.00 1.16
C CYS A 85 7.29 -11.32 1.61
N LYS A 86 8.36 -11.54 0.87
CA LYS A 86 9.66 -10.90 1.03
C LYS A 86 9.80 -9.73 0.05
N ALA A 87 10.60 -8.72 0.42
CA ALA A 87 10.75 -7.51 -0.40
C ALA A 87 11.08 -7.82 -1.87
N GLN A 88 12.04 -8.71 -2.12
CA GLN A 88 12.46 -9.09 -3.48
C GLN A 88 11.33 -9.72 -4.31
N ASN A 89 10.47 -10.54 -3.68
CA ASN A 89 9.33 -11.17 -4.34
C ASN A 89 8.23 -10.13 -4.63
N CYS A 90 7.95 -9.28 -3.66
CA CYS A 90 6.97 -8.20 -3.81
C CYS A 90 7.41 -7.21 -4.91
N VAL A 91 8.68 -6.80 -4.93
CA VAL A 91 9.25 -5.94 -5.99
C VAL A 91 9.08 -6.60 -7.37
N ASN A 92 9.36 -7.90 -7.49
CA ASN A 92 9.18 -8.63 -8.75
C ASN A 92 7.71 -8.62 -9.21
N ASP A 93 6.77 -8.83 -8.30
CA ASP A 93 5.34 -8.80 -8.63
C ASP A 93 4.84 -7.38 -8.96
N LEU A 94 5.27 -6.37 -8.21
CA LEU A 94 4.96 -4.99 -8.50
C LEU A 94 5.45 -4.59 -9.90
N ASN A 95 6.64 -5.02 -10.30
CA ASN A 95 7.17 -4.78 -11.64
C ASN A 95 6.31 -5.44 -12.75
N LYS A 96 5.78 -6.65 -12.51
CA LYS A 96 4.84 -7.29 -13.46
C LYS A 96 3.54 -6.49 -13.60
N VAL A 97 2.99 -5.99 -12.47
CA VAL A 97 1.78 -5.17 -12.48
C VAL A 97 2.03 -3.83 -13.17
N MET A 98 3.18 -3.18 -12.91
CA MET A 98 3.58 -1.95 -13.60
C MET A 98 3.71 -2.16 -15.11
N ASN A 99 4.36 -3.25 -15.54
CA ASN A 99 4.49 -3.58 -16.96
C ASN A 99 3.13 -3.83 -17.64
N TYR A 100 2.17 -4.39 -16.91
CA TYR A 100 0.79 -4.48 -17.39
C TYR A 100 0.15 -3.10 -17.51
N ALA A 101 0.31 -2.26 -16.48
CA ALA A 101 -0.26 -0.91 -16.50
C ALA A 101 0.29 -0.07 -17.66
N LYS A 102 1.61 -0.07 -17.88
CA LYS A 102 2.26 0.65 -19.00
C LYS A 102 1.74 0.24 -20.38
N ARG A 103 1.32 -1.01 -20.57
CA ARG A 103 0.77 -1.48 -21.85
C ARG A 103 -0.69 -1.11 -22.07
N ASN A 104 -1.42 -0.77 -21.00
CA ASN A 104 -2.87 -0.61 -21.06
C ASN A 104 -3.36 0.80 -20.72
N TYR A 105 -2.50 1.66 -20.16
CA TYR A 105 -2.88 2.98 -19.68
C TYR A 105 -1.86 4.05 -20.11
N GLU A 106 -2.33 5.28 -20.27
CA GLU A 106 -1.51 6.45 -20.64
C GLU A 106 -0.98 7.20 -19.41
N GLU A 107 -1.68 7.16 -18.29
CA GLU A 107 -1.29 7.81 -17.03
C GLU A 107 -1.41 6.83 -15.88
N ILE A 108 -0.33 6.71 -15.09
CA ILE A 108 -0.24 5.79 -13.96
C ILE A 108 -0.02 6.58 -12.67
N CYS A 109 -0.83 6.28 -11.68
CA CYS A 109 -0.73 6.78 -10.31
C CYS A 109 -0.64 5.61 -9.35
N ILE A 110 -0.17 5.88 -8.12
CA ILE A 110 -0.02 4.87 -7.07
C ILE A 110 -0.86 5.24 -5.87
N TRP A 111 -1.53 4.25 -5.30
CA TRP A 111 -2.05 4.27 -3.95
C TRP A 111 -1.44 3.10 -3.18
N ALA A 112 -0.93 3.35 -1.98
CA ALA A 112 -0.35 2.26 -1.20
C ALA A 112 -0.55 2.46 0.31
N CYS A 113 -0.61 1.35 1.05
CA CYS A 113 -0.82 1.34 2.49
C CYS A 113 0.29 0.56 3.18
N SER A 114 0.80 1.08 4.30
CA SER A 114 1.73 0.37 5.19
C SER A 114 2.93 -0.23 4.43
N MET A 115 3.16 -1.52 4.58
CA MET A 115 4.20 -2.30 3.88
C MET A 115 4.09 -2.17 2.34
N GLY A 116 2.88 -2.03 1.80
CA GLY A 116 2.69 -1.83 0.35
C GLY A 116 3.33 -0.53 -0.15
N ALA A 117 3.37 0.52 0.68
CA ALA A 117 4.08 1.75 0.36
C ALA A 117 5.60 1.53 0.28
N TYR A 118 6.17 0.75 1.19
CA TYR A 118 7.59 0.39 1.14
C TYR A 118 7.95 -0.34 -0.16
N PHE A 119 7.15 -1.31 -0.57
CA PHE A 119 7.38 -2.01 -1.83
C PHE A 119 7.21 -1.11 -3.06
N ALA A 120 6.26 -0.16 -3.02
CA ALA A 120 6.12 0.85 -4.07
C ALA A 120 7.35 1.76 -4.15
N LEU A 121 7.90 2.19 -3.01
CA LEU A 121 9.11 3.01 -2.94
C LEU A 121 10.33 2.30 -3.53
N LEU A 122 10.47 0.99 -3.29
CA LEU A 122 11.53 0.17 -3.86
C LEU A 122 11.36 -0.05 -5.37
N SER A 123 10.13 -0.36 -5.80
CA SER A 123 9.88 -0.81 -7.18
C SER A 123 9.76 0.34 -8.17
N TYR A 124 9.23 1.49 -7.73
CA TYR A 124 8.71 2.52 -8.63
C TYR A 124 9.48 3.85 -8.56
N ALA A 125 10.64 3.87 -7.89
CA ALA A 125 11.44 5.09 -7.76
C ALA A 125 11.81 5.72 -9.13
N ASP A 126 12.06 4.90 -10.15
CA ASP A 126 12.45 5.32 -11.49
C ASP A 126 11.28 5.31 -12.50
N GLU A 127 10.07 4.91 -12.08
CA GLU A 127 8.91 4.87 -12.96
C GLU A 127 8.27 6.25 -13.15
N ASP A 128 7.61 6.47 -14.29
CA ASP A 128 6.85 7.70 -14.54
C ASP A 128 5.48 7.62 -13.83
N ILE A 129 5.45 8.10 -12.59
CA ILE A 129 4.27 8.14 -11.73
C ILE A 129 3.79 9.58 -11.62
N LYS A 130 2.55 9.82 -12.03
CA LYS A 130 1.95 11.15 -12.01
C LYS A 130 1.64 11.64 -10.60
N LYS A 131 1.16 10.74 -9.75
CA LYS A 131 0.79 11.02 -8.36
C LYS A 131 0.89 9.77 -7.50
N SER A 132 1.28 9.94 -6.24
CA SER A 132 1.28 8.88 -5.24
C SER A 132 0.46 9.30 -4.03
N ILE A 133 -0.28 8.36 -3.45
CA ILE A 133 -1.10 8.56 -2.25
C ILE A 133 -0.75 7.42 -1.29
N PHE A 134 -0.27 7.76 -0.10
CA PHE A 134 0.12 6.79 0.90
C PHE A 134 -0.73 6.92 2.17
N LEU A 135 -1.21 5.79 2.67
CA LEU A 135 -1.92 5.68 3.94
C LEU A 135 -1.03 4.93 4.93
N SER A 136 -0.70 5.56 6.07
CA SER A 136 0.15 4.99 7.12
C SER A 136 1.38 4.25 6.54
N PRO A 137 2.21 4.90 5.70
CA PRO A 137 3.24 4.18 4.95
C PRO A 137 4.36 3.68 5.85
N VAL A 138 4.87 2.49 5.58
CA VAL A 138 6.21 2.08 6.02
C VAL A 138 7.22 2.71 5.04
N VAL A 139 8.08 3.59 5.55
CA VAL A 139 9.12 4.27 4.75
C VAL A 139 10.53 3.82 5.13
N ASP A 140 10.68 3.15 6.28
CA ASP A 140 11.92 2.55 6.76
C ASP A 140 11.65 1.15 7.33
N MET A 141 11.75 0.14 6.49
CA MET A 141 11.55 -1.26 6.86
C MET A 141 12.67 -1.78 7.76
N LYS A 142 13.89 -1.22 7.62
CA LYS A 142 15.01 -1.63 8.47
C LYS A 142 14.71 -1.37 9.95
N VAL A 143 14.16 -0.20 10.26
CA VAL A 143 13.79 0.13 11.65
C VAL A 143 12.75 -0.85 12.18
N ILE A 144 11.78 -1.28 11.39
CA ILE A 144 10.78 -2.27 11.81
C ILE A 144 11.46 -3.61 12.13
N ILE A 145 12.31 -4.10 11.23
CA ILE A 145 13.00 -5.38 11.44
C ILE A 145 13.95 -5.30 12.63
N ASP A 146 14.73 -4.21 12.77
CA ASP A 146 15.62 -3.98 13.91
C ASP A 146 14.85 -3.98 15.25
N ASN A 147 13.66 -3.36 15.27
CA ASN A 147 12.79 -3.39 16.45
C ASN A 147 12.30 -4.79 16.76
N MET A 148 11.87 -5.57 15.77
CA MET A 148 11.47 -6.96 15.96
C MET A 148 12.61 -7.82 16.50
N MET A 149 13.82 -7.66 15.96
CA MET A 149 15.02 -8.34 16.43
C MET A 149 15.32 -7.99 17.89
N ARG A 150 15.26 -6.70 18.23
CA ARG A 150 15.52 -6.22 19.61
C ARG A 150 14.47 -6.76 20.58
N TRP A 151 13.18 -6.75 20.25
CA TRP A 151 12.11 -7.26 21.11
C TRP A 151 12.22 -8.76 21.35
N SER A 152 12.72 -9.52 20.36
CA SER A 152 12.96 -10.97 20.44
C SER A 152 14.35 -11.34 20.93
N ASN A 153 15.19 -10.35 21.29
CA ASN A 153 16.59 -10.55 21.68
C ASN A 153 17.40 -11.35 20.64
N ILE A 154 17.17 -11.10 19.37
CA ILE A 154 17.83 -11.75 18.22
C ILE A 154 18.92 -10.80 17.70
N SER A 155 20.15 -11.29 17.57
CA SER A 155 21.23 -10.53 16.93
C SER A 155 21.23 -10.77 15.40
N GLU A 156 21.80 -9.81 14.65
CA GLU A 156 22.00 -9.94 13.21
C GLU A 156 22.82 -11.20 12.87
N LYS A 157 23.89 -11.46 13.62
CA LYS A 157 24.72 -12.65 13.49
C LYS A 157 23.92 -13.95 13.66
N GLU A 158 23.05 -13.99 14.67
CA GLU A 158 22.19 -15.15 14.90
C GLU A 158 21.19 -15.36 13.75
N LEU A 159 20.60 -14.27 13.26
CA LEU A 159 19.69 -14.33 12.10
C LEU A 159 20.45 -14.77 10.83
N GLU A 160 21.70 -14.29 10.66
CA GLU A 160 22.55 -14.73 9.54
C GLU A 160 22.90 -16.22 9.61
N GLU A 161 23.22 -16.73 10.79
CA GLU A 161 23.58 -18.14 10.98
C GLU A 161 22.37 -19.06 10.79
N LYS A 162 21.20 -18.70 11.35
CA LYS A 162 19.99 -19.51 11.30
C LYS A 162 19.18 -19.36 10.01
N LYS A 163 19.39 -18.27 9.26
CA LYS A 163 18.67 -17.87 8.04
C LYS A 163 17.23 -17.46 8.25
N GLU A 164 16.50 -18.11 9.15
CA GLU A 164 15.13 -17.76 9.55
C GLU A 164 14.93 -18.02 11.03
N ILE A 165 14.16 -17.14 11.69
CA ILE A 165 13.83 -17.26 13.12
C ILE A 165 12.38 -16.83 13.29
N VAL A 166 11.55 -17.73 13.85
CA VAL A 166 10.19 -17.41 14.27
C VAL A 166 10.24 -16.65 15.59
N THR A 167 9.67 -15.45 15.63
CA THR A 167 9.60 -14.64 16.85
C THR A 167 8.46 -15.10 17.77
N GLU A 168 8.51 -14.72 19.06
CA GLU A 168 7.49 -15.05 20.05
C GLU A 168 6.10 -14.46 19.71
N PHE A 169 6.06 -13.39 18.93
CA PHE A 169 4.81 -12.78 18.45
C PHE A 169 4.34 -13.33 17.09
N GLY A 170 4.93 -14.46 16.63
CA GLY A 170 4.47 -15.22 15.46
C GLY A 170 4.96 -14.71 14.10
N GLN A 171 5.75 -13.63 14.06
CA GLN A 171 6.38 -13.16 12.83
C GLN A 171 7.69 -13.91 12.58
N THR A 172 7.94 -14.36 11.36
CA THR A 172 9.23 -14.94 10.98
C THR A 172 10.16 -13.87 10.43
N LEU A 173 11.36 -13.79 11.01
CA LEU A 173 12.46 -12.98 10.48
C LEU A 173 13.28 -13.83 9.50
N TYR A 174 13.56 -13.27 8.32
CA TYR A 174 14.36 -13.90 7.29
C TYR A 174 15.62 -13.08 7.03
N PHE A 175 16.79 -13.72 7.06
CA PHE A 175 18.06 -13.03 6.80
C PHE A 175 18.16 -12.48 5.38
N ASP A 176 17.64 -13.21 4.38
CA ASP A 176 17.64 -12.75 2.99
C ASP A 176 16.75 -11.50 2.80
N TYR A 177 15.61 -11.41 3.52
CA TYR A 177 14.78 -10.22 3.51
C TYR A 177 15.51 -9.05 4.20
N TYR A 178 16.06 -9.26 5.39
CA TYR A 178 16.83 -8.25 6.12
C TYR A 178 18.01 -7.73 5.29
N SER A 179 18.79 -8.65 4.73
CA SER A 179 19.92 -8.32 3.83
C SER A 179 19.46 -7.51 2.61
N TYR A 180 18.33 -7.91 2.00
CA TYR A 180 17.78 -7.15 0.88
C TYR A 180 17.42 -5.72 1.27
N VAL A 181 16.76 -5.53 2.41
CA VAL A 181 16.38 -4.21 2.95
C VAL A 181 17.60 -3.31 3.16
N ILE A 182 18.66 -3.84 3.79
CA ILE A 182 19.91 -3.10 4.02
C ILE A 182 20.57 -2.67 2.71
N ASN A 183 20.60 -3.55 1.72
CA ASN A 183 21.27 -3.28 0.44
C ASN A 183 20.44 -2.42 -0.53
N HIS A 184 19.16 -2.18 -0.22
CA HIS A 184 18.25 -1.36 -1.04
C HIS A 184 17.59 -0.24 -0.23
N PRO A 185 18.36 0.71 0.32
CA PRO A 185 17.79 1.83 1.07
C PRO A 185 16.98 2.75 0.16
N ILE A 186 15.93 3.37 0.69
CA ILE A 186 15.14 4.38 -0.03
C ILE A 186 15.94 5.69 -0.11
N ILE A 187 16.61 5.90 -1.23
CA ILE A 187 17.45 7.08 -1.47
C ILE A 187 16.85 8.08 -2.46
N LYS A 188 15.81 7.68 -3.19
CA LYS A 188 15.20 8.48 -4.25
C LYS A 188 13.68 8.28 -4.26
N TRP A 189 12.96 9.41 -4.26
CA TRP A 189 11.52 9.43 -4.51
C TRP A 189 11.09 10.84 -4.96
N ASN A 190 11.05 11.09 -6.26
CA ASN A 190 10.75 12.40 -6.83
C ASN A 190 9.34 12.39 -7.45
N LYS A 191 8.34 12.03 -6.65
CA LYS A 191 6.95 11.93 -7.10
C LYS A 191 6.07 12.91 -6.30
N ASN A 192 5.08 13.49 -6.96
CA ASN A 192 4.03 14.23 -6.25
C ASN A 192 3.31 13.26 -5.31
N THR A 193 3.51 13.39 -4.00
CA THR A 193 3.08 12.41 -3.01
C THR A 193 2.32 13.07 -1.88
N SER A 194 1.11 12.57 -1.61
CA SER A 194 0.32 12.93 -0.44
C SER A 194 0.32 11.76 0.54
N ILE A 195 0.58 12.04 1.82
CA ILE A 195 0.64 11.04 2.89
C ILE A 195 -0.43 11.37 3.93
N LEU A 196 -1.22 10.37 4.33
CA LEU A 196 -2.03 10.40 5.53
C LEU A 196 -1.41 9.48 6.57
N TYR A 197 -1.15 10.02 7.77
CA TYR A 197 -0.52 9.32 8.88
C TYR A 197 -1.33 9.56 10.16
N GLY A 198 -1.43 8.54 11.00
CA GLY A 198 -2.10 8.63 12.30
C GLY A 198 -1.13 8.96 13.41
N SER A 199 -1.45 9.92 14.31
CA SER A 199 -0.53 10.31 15.39
C SER A 199 -0.27 9.20 16.42
N ASP A 200 -1.14 8.20 16.47
CA ASP A 200 -1.05 7.06 17.38
C ASP A 200 -0.54 5.79 16.66
N ASP A 201 0.05 5.98 15.48
CA ASP A 201 0.70 4.91 14.72
C ASP A 201 1.90 4.35 15.50
N ASN A 202 1.88 3.05 15.78
CA ASN A 202 2.89 2.36 16.56
C ASN A 202 3.88 1.53 15.71
N MET A 203 3.78 1.58 14.38
CA MET A 203 4.66 0.84 13.48
C MET A 203 5.86 1.66 13.01
N GLN A 204 5.63 2.92 12.71
CA GLN A 204 6.70 3.88 12.35
C GLN A 204 6.51 5.11 13.23
N GLU A 205 7.57 5.60 13.85
CA GLU A 205 7.53 6.84 14.61
C GLU A 205 7.23 8.05 13.69
N GLU A 206 6.47 9.01 14.20
CA GLU A 206 6.13 10.25 13.47
C GLU A 206 7.39 10.98 12.97
N SER A 207 8.48 10.95 13.73
CA SER A 207 9.77 11.53 13.35
C SER A 207 10.34 10.95 12.06
N ILE A 208 10.15 9.65 11.82
CA ILE A 208 10.60 8.95 10.60
C ILE A 208 9.77 9.40 9.40
N ILE A 209 8.45 9.51 9.58
CA ILE A 209 7.53 9.98 8.53
C ILE A 209 7.79 11.45 8.19
N ASN A 210 7.99 12.31 9.20
CA ASN A 210 8.36 13.72 9.00
C ASN A 210 9.67 13.86 8.23
N ASN A 211 10.71 13.09 8.61
CA ASN A 211 12.00 13.11 7.92
C ASN A 211 11.88 12.67 6.46
N PHE A 212 11.09 11.60 6.19
CA PHE A 212 10.82 11.13 4.84
C PHE A 212 10.08 12.20 4.01
N SER A 213 9.01 12.78 4.57
CA SER A 213 8.21 13.81 3.90
C SER A 213 9.03 15.04 3.55
N ASN A 214 9.86 15.50 4.48
CA ASN A 214 10.76 16.64 4.26
C ASN A 214 11.83 16.32 3.20
N LYS A 215 12.46 15.13 3.28
CA LYS A 215 13.50 14.69 2.35
C LYS A 215 13.01 14.63 0.91
N PHE A 216 11.78 14.19 0.69
CA PHE A 216 11.22 13.93 -0.63
C PHE A 216 10.12 14.91 -1.04
N ASN A 217 9.91 15.98 -0.25
CA ASN A 217 8.92 17.02 -0.50
C ASN A 217 7.50 16.46 -0.70
N CYS A 218 7.06 15.63 0.25
CA CYS A 218 5.71 15.04 0.26
C CYS A 218 4.74 15.91 1.08
N ASP A 219 3.48 15.98 0.66
CA ASP A 219 2.39 16.60 1.42
C ASP A 219 1.96 15.65 2.55
N LEU A 220 2.30 15.98 3.80
CA LEU A 220 1.97 15.17 4.97
C LEU A 220 0.76 15.72 5.71
N THR A 221 -0.26 14.88 5.90
CA THR A 221 -1.40 15.11 6.78
C THR A 221 -1.33 14.17 7.96
N ILE A 222 -1.35 14.70 9.19
CA ILE A 222 -1.37 13.91 10.43
C ILE A 222 -2.79 13.95 11.00
N TYR A 223 -3.44 12.79 11.11
CA TYR A 223 -4.73 12.65 11.76
C TYR A 223 -4.53 12.36 13.25
N LYS A 224 -4.92 13.31 14.09
CA LYS A 224 -4.75 13.19 15.55
C LYS A 224 -5.62 12.08 16.13
N GLY A 225 -5.01 11.15 16.87
CA GLY A 225 -5.65 9.95 17.40
C GLY A 225 -5.88 8.86 16.36
N GLY A 226 -5.30 9.00 15.17
CA GLY A 226 -5.31 7.94 14.15
C GLY A 226 -4.30 6.86 14.47
N GLU A 227 -4.70 5.61 14.34
CA GLU A 227 -3.85 4.44 14.49
C GLU A 227 -3.19 4.07 13.16
N HIS A 228 -2.24 3.12 13.16
CA HIS A 228 -1.65 2.58 11.93
C HIS A 228 -2.72 1.99 11.01
N PHE A 229 -3.65 1.24 11.57
CA PHE A 229 -4.77 0.64 10.85
C PHE A 229 -6.02 1.53 10.96
N PHE A 230 -6.33 2.27 9.90
CA PHE A 230 -7.55 3.07 9.79
C PHE A 230 -8.77 2.15 9.64
N HIS A 231 -9.51 1.91 10.73
CA HIS A 231 -10.62 0.94 10.78
C HIS A 231 -11.87 1.46 11.47
N THR A 232 -11.77 2.44 12.36
CA THR A 232 -12.96 2.99 13.01
C THR A 232 -13.79 3.82 12.03
N LYS A 233 -15.06 4.04 12.35
CA LYS A 233 -15.95 4.86 11.51
C LYS A 233 -15.43 6.27 11.32
N GLU A 234 -14.89 6.84 12.37
CA GLU A 234 -14.32 8.19 12.41
C GLU A 234 -13.07 8.28 11.56
N GLN A 235 -12.13 7.34 11.70
CA GLN A 235 -10.90 7.25 10.91
C GLN A 235 -11.23 7.07 9.42
N LEU A 236 -12.15 6.17 9.08
CA LEU A 236 -12.55 5.92 7.69
C LEU A 236 -13.32 7.11 7.09
N ALA A 237 -14.10 7.85 7.90
CA ALA A 237 -14.77 9.07 7.44
C ALA A 237 -13.75 10.16 7.11
N PHE A 238 -12.76 10.39 8.00
CA PHE A 238 -11.67 11.33 7.77
C PHE A 238 -10.84 10.93 6.55
N TYR A 239 -10.45 9.66 6.44
CA TYR A 239 -9.72 9.14 5.29
C TYR A 239 -10.46 9.42 3.98
N LYS A 240 -11.77 9.17 3.95
CA LYS A 240 -12.61 9.44 2.78
C LYS A 240 -12.62 10.93 2.42
N GLU A 241 -12.85 11.81 3.40
CA GLU A 241 -12.86 13.25 3.19
C GLU A 241 -11.49 13.76 2.70
N TRP A 242 -10.41 13.29 3.32
CA TRP A 242 -9.05 13.62 2.90
C TRP A 242 -8.80 13.20 1.44
N LEU A 243 -9.19 11.99 1.04
CA LEU A 243 -9.07 11.53 -0.34
C LEU A 243 -9.87 12.41 -1.31
N GLU A 244 -11.11 12.78 -0.98
CA GLU A 244 -11.97 13.62 -1.83
C GLU A 244 -11.33 14.99 -2.10
N ASN A 245 -10.53 15.51 -1.16
CA ASN A 245 -9.84 16.79 -1.27
C ASN A 245 -8.54 16.72 -2.10
N ILE A 246 -7.86 15.58 -2.13
CA ILE A 246 -6.53 15.46 -2.77
C ILE A 246 -6.56 14.80 -4.16
N VAL A 247 -7.68 14.16 -4.57
CA VAL A 247 -7.77 13.42 -5.85
C VAL A 247 -8.41 14.24 -6.96
#